data_0a9565349c83ea29312133537d72a10a
#
_entry.id   0a9565349c83ea29312133537d72a10a
#
_cell.length_a   1.000
_cell.length_b   1.000
_cell.length_c   1.000
_cell.angle_alpha   90.00
_cell.angle_beta   90.00
_cell.angle_gamma   90.00
#
_symmetry.space_group_name_H-M   'P 1'
#
loop_
_entity.id
_entity.type
_entity.pdbx_description
1 polymer ?
#
loop_
_entity_poly.entity_id
_entity_poly.type
_entity_poly.pdbx_seq_one_letter_code
_entity_poly.pdbx_strand_id
1 'polypeptide(L)'
;MWNDRLRIVESLERDWAALSVAERVTVRATLEKIDEDPIIGTPLFEPLRGLWSARIDHLRIIYRIVAEARFVVILSITRAPVRA
;
A
#
# COMPACT_ATOMS: atom_id res chain seq x y z
N MET A 1 -3.40 4.28 14.98
CA MET A 1 -3.38 5.59 14.31
C MET A 1 -2.22 5.63 13.31
N TRP A 2 -2.46 6.25 12.18
CA TRP A 2 -1.43 6.37 11.17
C TRP A 2 -0.43 7.43 11.56
N ASN A 3 0.81 7.23 11.18
CA ASN A 3 1.85 8.23 11.36
C ASN A 3 1.65 9.39 10.39
N ASP A 4 2.31 10.50 10.67
CA ASP A 4 2.21 11.68 9.82
C ASP A 4 2.74 11.44 8.42
N ARG A 5 3.54 10.40 8.23
CA ARG A 5 4.14 10.11 6.94
C ARG A 5 3.13 9.55 5.94
N LEU A 6 2.15 8.78 6.41
CA LEU A 6 1.19 8.15 5.51
C LEU A 6 0.08 9.10 5.12
N ARG A 7 -0.27 9.05 3.86
CA ARG A 7 -1.42 9.76 3.29
C ARG A 7 -2.25 8.75 2.52
N ILE A 8 -3.56 8.92 2.56
CA ILE A 8 -4.48 7.97 1.93
C ILE A 8 -5.35 8.72 0.95
N VAL A 9 -5.50 8.17 -0.28
CA VAL A 9 -6.43 8.75 -1.23
C VAL A 9 -7.85 8.39 -0.82
N GLU A 10 -8.80 9.24 -1.18
CA GLU A 10 -10.20 9.06 -0.80
C GLU A 10 -10.76 7.72 -1.25
N SER A 11 -10.42 7.29 -2.45
CA SER A 11 -10.93 6.02 -2.99
C SER A 11 -10.48 4.80 -2.20
N LEU A 12 -9.48 4.95 -1.33
CA LEU A 12 -9.00 3.83 -0.53
C LEU A 12 -10.04 3.36 0.48
N GLU A 13 -10.96 4.21 0.88
CA GLU A 13 -12.03 3.79 1.78
C GLU A 13 -12.82 2.63 1.20
N ARG A 14 -13.06 2.67 -0.11
CA ARG A 14 -13.77 1.61 -0.81
C ARG A 14 -12.99 0.31 -0.78
N ASP A 15 -11.70 0.40 -1.05
CA ASP A 15 -10.82 -0.77 -1.01
C ASP A 15 -10.81 -1.38 0.39
N TRP A 16 -10.68 -0.52 1.40
CA TRP A 16 -10.64 -0.95 2.79
C TRP A 16 -11.95 -1.63 3.19
N ALA A 17 -13.08 -1.05 2.79
CA ALA A 17 -14.39 -1.58 3.15
C ALA A 17 -14.63 -2.98 2.55
N ALA A 18 -13.97 -3.29 1.44
CA ALA A 18 -14.09 -4.59 0.79
C ALA A 18 -13.26 -5.68 1.44
N LEU A 19 -12.41 -5.34 2.40
CA LEU A 19 -11.55 -6.30 3.07
C LEU A 19 -12.26 -6.98 4.23
N SER A 20 -11.92 -8.24 4.47
CA SER A 20 -12.38 -8.93 5.67
C SER A 20 -11.65 -8.37 6.90
N VAL A 21 -12.14 -8.71 8.09
CA VAL A 21 -11.49 -8.29 9.33
C VAL A 21 -10.05 -8.77 9.38
N ALA A 22 -9.81 -10.03 9.03
CA ALA A 22 -8.47 -10.60 9.03
C ALA A 22 -7.56 -9.87 8.02
N GLU A 23 -8.10 -9.58 6.83
CA GLU A 23 -7.34 -8.85 5.82
C GLU A 23 -6.97 -7.45 6.31
N ARG A 24 -7.88 -6.78 7.00
CA ARG A 24 -7.60 -5.44 7.54
C ARG A 24 -6.47 -5.46 8.56
N VAL A 25 -6.42 -6.47 9.40
CA VAL A 25 -5.33 -6.60 10.37
C VAL A 25 -4.00 -6.74 9.65
N THR A 26 -3.95 -7.60 8.64
CA THR A 26 -2.73 -7.83 7.87
C THR A 26 -2.31 -6.58 7.11
N VAL A 27 -3.25 -5.90 6.48
CA VAL A 27 -2.94 -4.68 5.73
C VAL A 27 -2.45 -3.59 6.67
N ARG A 28 -3.09 -3.43 7.82
CA ARG A 28 -2.66 -2.42 8.78
C ARG A 28 -1.23 -2.64 9.23
N ALA A 29 -0.86 -3.88 9.53
CA ALA A 29 0.51 -4.20 9.93
C ALA A 29 1.50 -3.87 8.81
N THR A 30 1.12 -4.13 7.57
CA THR A 30 2.00 -3.84 6.43
C THR A 30 2.11 -2.34 6.18
N LEU A 31 1.02 -1.60 6.35
CA LEU A 31 1.08 -0.15 6.23
C LEU A 31 2.03 0.45 7.27
N GLU A 32 2.05 -0.10 8.46
CA GLU A 32 3.00 0.36 9.48
C GLU A 32 4.44 0.11 9.05
N LYS A 33 4.71 -1.03 8.43
CA LYS A 33 6.04 -1.34 7.92
C LYS A 33 6.43 -0.38 6.79
N ILE A 34 5.50 -0.07 5.91
CA ILE A 34 5.75 0.89 4.83
C ILE A 34 6.04 2.27 5.41
N ASP A 35 5.33 2.65 6.46
CA ASP A 35 5.56 3.93 7.12
C ASP A 35 6.95 4.02 7.72
N GLU A 36 7.42 2.93 8.32
CA GLU A 36 8.75 2.89 8.91
C GLU A 36 9.84 2.87 7.84
N ASP A 37 9.61 2.14 6.76
CA ASP A 37 10.60 1.94 5.71
C ASP A 37 9.91 1.80 4.35
N PRO A 38 9.65 2.92 3.67
CA PRO A 38 8.89 2.88 2.42
C PRO A 38 9.51 2.05 1.31
N ILE A 39 10.78 1.74 1.37
CA ILE A 39 11.43 0.97 0.31
C ILE A 39 11.36 -0.53 0.52
N ILE A 40 10.56 -1.01 1.49
CA ILE A 40 10.41 -2.46 1.70
C ILE A 40 9.65 -3.13 0.56
N GLY A 41 8.85 -2.36 -0.19
CA GLY A 41 8.12 -2.91 -1.32
C GLY A 41 9.02 -3.06 -2.55
N THR A 42 8.37 -3.29 -3.68
CA THR A 42 9.07 -3.44 -4.96
C THR A 42 8.69 -2.29 -5.87
N PRO A 43 9.67 -1.55 -6.40
CA PRO A 43 9.35 -0.50 -7.37
C PRO A 43 8.83 -1.11 -8.66
N LEU A 44 7.87 -0.43 -9.27
CA LEU A 44 7.28 -0.88 -10.52
C LEU A 44 7.97 -0.21 -11.70
N PHE A 45 7.95 -0.91 -12.83
CA PHE A 45 8.57 -0.41 -14.06
C PHE A 45 7.53 0.23 -14.96
N GLU A 46 8.01 0.80 -16.07
CA GLU A 46 7.12 1.43 -17.05
C GLU A 46 5.98 0.49 -17.43
N PRO A 47 4.77 0.99 -17.61
CA PRO A 47 4.37 2.40 -17.55
C PRO A 47 4.06 2.89 -16.13
N LEU A 48 4.29 2.08 -15.11
CA LEU A 48 3.93 2.39 -13.72
C LEU A 48 5.10 2.91 -12.91
N ARG A 49 6.10 3.49 -13.60
CA ARG A 49 7.27 4.02 -12.92
C ARG A 49 6.88 5.06 -11.87
N GLY A 50 7.52 4.97 -10.72
CA GLY A 50 7.23 5.86 -9.60
C GLY A 50 6.28 5.27 -8.59
N LEU A 51 5.66 4.14 -8.91
CA LEU A 51 4.80 3.42 -7.98
C LEU A 51 5.55 2.25 -7.38
N TRP A 52 5.10 1.85 -6.20
CA TRP A 52 5.66 0.74 -5.46
C TRP A 52 4.56 -0.25 -5.12
N SER A 53 4.92 -1.50 -4.98
CA SER A 53 3.98 -2.56 -4.67
C SER A 53 4.47 -3.33 -3.46
N ALA A 54 3.60 -3.51 -2.46
CA ALA A 54 3.88 -4.38 -1.32
C ALA A 54 2.87 -5.52 -1.37
N ARG A 55 3.36 -6.73 -1.51
CA ARG A 55 2.50 -7.90 -1.60
C ARG A 55 2.36 -8.58 -0.26
N ILE A 56 1.11 -8.92 0.11
CA ILE A 56 0.80 -9.62 1.35
C ILE A 56 -0.19 -10.71 1.02
N ASP A 57 0.25 -11.96 1.09
CA ASP A 57 -0.60 -13.09 0.73
C ASP A 57 -1.22 -12.86 -0.65
N HIS A 58 -2.56 -12.76 -0.69
CA HIS A 58 -3.30 -12.53 -1.93
C HIS A 58 -3.63 -11.07 -2.17
N LEU A 59 -3.08 -10.18 -1.36
CA LEU A 59 -3.35 -8.75 -1.47
C LEU A 59 -2.11 -8.00 -1.97
N ARG A 60 -2.34 -6.83 -2.53
CA ARG A 60 -1.28 -5.97 -3.01
C ARG A 60 -1.62 -4.52 -2.65
N ILE A 61 -0.66 -3.85 -2.03
CA ILE A 61 -0.80 -2.43 -1.72
C ILE A 61 0.05 -1.66 -2.72
N ILE A 62 -0.57 -0.73 -3.43
CA ILE A 62 0.13 0.14 -4.37
C ILE A 62 0.30 1.49 -3.70
N TYR A 63 1.52 2.00 -3.69
CA TYR A 63 1.80 3.27 -3.05
C TYR A 63 2.87 4.05 -3.81
N ARG A 64 3.00 5.31 -3.44
CA ARG A 64 3.95 6.22 -4.06
C ARG A 64 4.73 6.92 -2.95
N ILE A 65 6.04 7.03 -3.13
CA ILE A 65 6.89 7.73 -2.18
C ILE A 65 7.10 9.14 -2.70
N VAL A 66 6.73 10.13 -1.89
CA VAL A 66 6.94 11.53 -2.23
C VAL A 66 8.09 12.03 -1.37
N ALA A 67 9.30 11.85 -1.87
CA ALA A 67 10.52 12.08 -1.10
C ALA A 67 10.67 13.52 -0.65
N GLU A 68 10.34 14.46 -1.52
CA GLU A 68 10.48 15.89 -1.21
C GLU A 68 9.58 16.31 -0.06
N ALA A 69 8.40 15.73 0.02
CA ALA A 69 7.43 16.05 1.05
C ALA A 69 7.53 15.12 2.26
N ARG A 70 8.36 14.10 2.16
CA ARG A 70 8.58 13.11 3.22
C ARG A 70 7.32 12.37 3.63
N PHE A 71 6.47 12.06 2.65
CA PHE A 71 5.32 11.22 2.95
C PHE A 71 5.12 10.17 1.87
N VAL A 72 4.27 9.19 2.20
CA VAL A 72 3.93 8.07 1.34
C VAL A 72 2.44 8.13 1.09
N VAL A 73 2.04 8.04 -0.17
CA VAL A 73 0.64 8.06 -0.56
C VAL A 73 0.20 6.64 -0.88
N ILE A 74 -0.77 6.13 -0.13
CA ILE A 74 -1.34 4.82 -0.37
C ILE A 74 -2.46 4.98 -1.39
N LEU A 75 -2.27 4.36 -2.55
CA LEU A 75 -3.15 4.55 -3.69
C LEU A 75 -4.25 3.50 -3.80
N SER A 76 -3.92 2.24 -3.56
CA SER A 76 -4.93 1.19 -3.69
C SER A 76 -4.52 -0.07 -2.94
N ILE A 77 -5.52 -0.87 -2.60
CA ILE A 77 -5.33 -2.20 -2.05
C ILE A 77 -6.14 -3.11 -2.96
N THR A 78 -5.47 -4.01 -3.66
CA THR A 78 -6.10 -4.88 -4.63
C THR A 78 -5.81 -6.33 -4.30
N ARG A 79 -6.60 -7.23 -4.87
CA ARG A 79 -6.33 -8.66 -4.74
C ARG A 79 -5.39 -9.05 -5.85
N ALA A 80 -4.24 -9.58 -5.46
CA ALA A 80 -3.25 -10.04 -6.44
C ALA A 80 -3.77 -11.31 -7.10
N PRO A 81 -3.53 -11.49 -8.40
CA PRO A 81 -3.91 -12.73 -9.05
C PRO A 81 -3.21 -13.92 -8.43
N VAL A 82 -3.94 -15.03 -8.30
CA VAL A 82 -3.35 -16.27 -7.85
C VAL A 82 -2.61 -16.87 -9.05
N ARG A 83 -1.34 -17.14 -8.85
CA ARG A 83 -0.54 -17.73 -9.92
C ARG A 83 -0.57 -19.23 -9.79
N ALA A 84 -0.87 -19.85 -10.88
CA ALA A 84 -0.88 -21.31 -10.90
C ALA A 84 0.54 -21.84 -10.84
#